data_5277e230eda0a522a0576961aded55bc
#
_entry.id   5277e230eda0a522a0576961aded55bc
#
_cell.length_a   1.000
_cell.length_b   1.000
_cell.length_c   1.000
_cell.angle_alpha   90.00
_cell.angle_beta   90.00
_cell.angle_gamma   90.00
#
_symmetry.space_group_name_H-M   'P 1'
#
loop_
_entity.id
_entity.type
_entity.pdbx_description
1 polymer ?
#
loop_
_entity_poly.entity_id
_entity_poly.type
_entity_poly.pdbx_seq_one_letter_code
_entity_poly.pdbx_strand_id
1 'polypeptide(L)'
;MTIDPDICTKSKIPFADVSQVGFFEGREAEILFTTHTIFRIDKIQQIHDDHTDRLWKVHLTLVGNDNHELNTLTAHVRDEVNLKALIRGWSQLAFILLKVGEPTKAKKLYKILLQKATSDKERSDYNHKLGWAYDVMGEYSKALTSYERSLEIRKISLPPNHPDLALSYNGIGVVYQNMGEYSKALSSYERSLEIRKIALPPNHPDLASSYNNIGNVYRNMGEYSKALSSYEQSLEIRKIALPPNHPDLAASYLNIGSVYYNMGEYSKALSSYERALDIDKKVLPPNHPDLATSYNNIGLVYSHMGECSKALSLYERSLEIRKIALPPNHSDFAQSYNNIGLVYRNMGEYLKALSSYERSIEIQKIALPPNHPDLATSYNNIGLVYYNMGEYSKALSSHERALEIQKIALPSNHPDLAGSYNNIGVVYNNMGEYSKALSSYERSLEIRKTALPLDHPDLASSYNNIGSVYNDMSEYSKALSYYEKAQDIWKKSLPSNHPHIALVKGNIDNVKKKM
;
A
#
# COMPACT_ATOMS: atom_id res chain seq x y z
N MET A 1 -9.53 26.98 21.40
CA MET A 1 -8.11 27.42 21.36
C MET A 1 -8.09 28.74 20.59
N THR A 2 -7.79 29.85 21.22
CA THR A 2 -7.58 31.14 20.52
C THR A 2 -6.07 31.29 20.33
N ILE A 3 -5.61 31.23 19.08
CA ILE A 3 -4.21 31.43 18.73
C ILE A 3 -4.02 32.94 18.48
N ASP A 4 -3.00 33.53 19.08
CA ASP A 4 -2.66 34.94 18.87
C ASP A 4 -2.15 35.14 17.44
N PRO A 5 -2.80 35.98 16.60
CA PRO A 5 -2.42 36.20 15.21
C PRO A 5 -0.99 36.74 15.02
N ASP A 6 -0.45 37.48 15.98
CA ASP A 6 0.88 38.07 15.91
C ASP A 6 2.01 37.02 16.05
N ILE A 7 1.71 35.87 16.64
CA ILE A 7 2.64 34.73 16.71
C ILE A 7 2.68 33.98 15.38
N CYS A 8 1.55 33.94 14.66
CA CYS A 8 1.45 33.27 13.35
C CYS A 8 2.29 33.95 12.26
N THR A 9 2.48 35.26 12.32
CA THR A 9 3.24 36.03 11.31
C THR A 9 4.76 35.93 11.48
N LYS A 10 5.25 35.53 12.65
CA LYS A 10 6.69 35.39 12.95
C LYS A 10 7.24 33.99 12.76
N SER A 11 6.39 32.97 12.72
CA SER A 11 6.83 31.59 12.48
C SER A 11 6.47 31.15 11.04
N LYS A 12 7.46 30.68 10.29
CA LYS A 12 7.27 30.11 8.93
C LYS A 12 6.65 28.69 8.96
N ILE A 13 5.90 28.33 9.98
CA ILE A 13 5.34 26.99 10.18
C ILE A 13 3.85 27.03 9.85
N PRO A 14 3.36 26.25 8.87
CA PRO A 14 1.93 26.19 8.57
C PRO A 14 1.17 25.50 9.72
N PHE A 15 0.15 26.18 10.24
CA PHE A 15 -0.78 25.61 11.22
C PHE A 15 -1.85 24.80 10.47
N ALA A 16 -2.10 23.58 10.93
CA ALA A 16 -3.29 22.85 10.51
C ALA A 16 -4.50 23.41 11.28
N ASP A 17 -5.56 23.75 10.58
CA ASP A 17 -6.85 24.12 11.17
C ASP A 17 -7.47 22.88 11.84
N VAL A 18 -7.44 22.83 13.16
CA VAL A 18 -8.00 21.73 13.97
C VAL A 18 -9.48 21.91 14.28
N SER A 19 -10.16 22.92 13.73
CA SER A 19 -11.59 23.16 13.97
C SER A 19 -12.52 22.07 13.38
N GLN A 20 -11.98 21.15 12.56
CA GLN A 20 -12.73 20.06 11.93
C GLN A 20 -12.36 18.65 12.42
N VAL A 21 -11.50 18.51 13.41
CA VAL A 21 -11.18 17.19 13.99
C VAL A 21 -12.15 16.91 15.13
N GLY A 22 -13.01 15.93 14.90
CA GLY A 22 -14.20 15.62 15.68
C GLY A 22 -13.98 15.38 17.17
N PHE A 23 -15.06 15.63 17.90
CA PHE A 23 -15.36 15.40 19.30
C PHE A 23 -14.72 14.16 19.92
N PHE A 24 -14.01 14.36 21.04
CA PHE A 24 -13.77 13.32 22.03
C PHE A 24 -14.52 13.66 23.33
N GLU A 25 -15.43 12.78 23.72
CA GLU A 25 -16.03 12.79 25.05
C GLU A 25 -15.03 12.17 26.05
N GLY A 26 -14.46 12.99 26.94
CA GLY A 26 -13.64 12.52 28.04
C GLY A 26 -12.81 13.64 28.65
N ARG A 27 -12.69 13.65 30.00
CA ARG A 27 -11.91 14.60 30.80
C ARG A 27 -10.42 14.41 30.56
N GLU A 28 -9.85 14.83 29.43
CA GLU A 28 -8.41 14.73 29.21
C GLU A 28 -7.87 16.02 28.59
N ALA A 29 -6.76 16.51 29.12
CA ALA A 29 -5.99 17.59 28.52
C ALA A 29 -5.21 17.03 27.32
N GLU A 30 -5.56 17.43 26.10
CA GLU A 30 -4.83 17.06 24.89
C GLU A 30 -3.68 18.03 24.64
N ILE A 31 -2.48 17.50 24.43
CA ILE A 31 -1.30 18.27 24.04
C ILE A 31 -0.98 17.92 22.59
N LEU A 32 -1.07 18.91 21.69
CA LEU A 32 -0.71 18.79 20.27
C LEU A 32 0.75 19.21 20.08
N PHE A 33 1.56 18.32 19.51
CA PHE A 33 2.93 18.61 19.09
C PHE A 33 3.04 18.62 17.59
N THR A 34 3.64 19.65 16.99
CA THR A 34 4.17 19.59 15.64
C THR A 34 5.62 19.11 15.68
N THR A 35 6.13 18.61 14.57
CA THR A 35 7.40 17.88 14.48
C THR A 35 8.64 18.59 15.00
N HIS A 36 8.56 19.89 15.34
CA HIS A 36 9.70 20.69 15.85
C HIS A 36 9.29 21.79 16.83
N THR A 37 8.06 21.76 17.37
CA THR A 37 7.56 22.86 18.18
C THR A 37 7.01 22.35 19.51
N ILE A 38 7.53 22.87 20.61
CA ILE A 38 7.09 22.55 21.96
C ILE A 38 6.39 23.77 22.51
N PHE A 39 5.20 23.56 23.06
CA PHE A 39 4.42 24.59 23.72
C PHE A 39 4.42 24.36 25.21
N ARG A 40 4.61 25.43 26.00
CA ARG A 40 4.38 25.44 27.43
C ARG A 40 2.93 25.82 27.67
N ILE A 41 2.25 25.06 28.54
CA ILE A 41 0.92 25.41 29.00
C ILE A 41 1.08 26.44 30.14
N ASP A 42 0.74 27.70 29.87
CA ASP A 42 0.88 28.77 30.86
C ASP A 42 -0.35 28.87 31.75
N LYS A 43 -1.54 28.60 31.21
CA LYS A 43 -2.79 28.70 31.95
C LYS A 43 -3.89 27.85 31.32
N ILE A 44 -4.66 27.17 32.17
CA ILE A 44 -5.88 26.47 31.78
C ILE A 44 -7.04 27.14 32.52
N GLN A 45 -8.05 27.59 31.79
CA GLN A 45 -9.26 28.20 32.37
C GLN A 45 -10.50 27.51 31.81
N GLN A 46 -11.41 27.13 32.68
CA GLN A 46 -12.72 26.70 32.28
C GLN A 46 -13.52 27.89 31.76
N ILE A 47 -14.13 27.78 30.63
CA ILE A 47 -15.00 28.81 30.05
C ILE A 47 -16.42 28.30 30.20
N HIS A 48 -17.25 29.08 30.89
CA HIS A 48 -18.68 28.85 30.94
C HIS A 48 -19.30 29.47 29.70
N ASP A 49 -19.97 28.65 28.91
CA ASP A 49 -20.78 29.04 27.77
C ASP A 49 -22.23 28.61 28.06
N ASP A 50 -23.21 29.39 27.61
CA ASP A 50 -24.65 29.13 27.83
C ASP A 50 -25.17 27.79 27.31
N HIS A 51 -24.32 27.05 26.57
CA HIS A 51 -24.65 25.76 25.97
C HIS A 51 -23.82 24.57 26.42
N THR A 52 -22.68 24.76 27.11
CA THR A 52 -21.86 23.65 27.63
C THR A 52 -20.86 24.08 28.74
N ASP A 53 -20.83 23.34 29.85
CA ASP A 53 -19.85 23.49 30.96
C ASP A 53 -18.49 22.82 30.66
N ARG A 54 -18.22 22.42 29.43
CA ARG A 54 -17.08 21.55 29.07
C ARG A 54 -15.99 22.23 28.24
N LEU A 55 -16.07 23.54 28.02
CA LEU A 55 -15.06 24.29 27.29
C LEU A 55 -13.90 24.73 28.16
N TRP A 56 -12.67 24.47 27.70
CA TRP A 56 -11.46 24.89 28.37
C TRP A 56 -10.63 25.79 27.45
N LYS A 57 -10.19 26.93 27.97
CA LYS A 57 -9.23 27.82 27.32
C LYS A 57 -7.84 27.49 27.82
N VAL A 58 -6.97 27.05 26.90
CA VAL A 58 -5.58 26.73 27.20
C VAL A 58 -4.69 27.80 26.58
N HIS A 59 -3.89 28.44 27.39
CA HIS A 59 -2.87 29.39 26.94
C HIS A 59 -1.56 28.61 26.77
N LEU A 60 -1.02 28.63 25.56
CA LEU A 60 0.21 27.93 25.18
C LEU A 60 1.25 28.97 24.76
N THR A 61 2.47 28.86 25.28
CA THR A 61 3.63 29.62 24.81
C THR A 61 4.59 28.73 24.06
N LEU A 62 5.07 29.19 22.90
CA LEU A 62 6.08 28.49 22.12
C LEU A 62 7.40 28.49 22.88
N VAL A 63 7.99 27.29 23.08
CA VAL A 63 9.30 27.15 23.74
C VAL A 63 10.35 26.87 22.69
N GLY A 64 11.47 27.60 22.73
CA GLY A 64 12.59 27.36 21.81
C GLY A 64 13.29 26.02 22.04
N ASN A 65 14.15 25.64 21.10
CA ASN A 65 14.83 24.33 21.01
C ASN A 65 15.85 24.01 22.14
N ASP A 66 15.68 24.52 23.36
CA ASP A 66 16.63 24.28 24.42
C ASP A 66 16.31 22.96 25.16
N ASN A 67 17.17 21.95 24.95
CA ASN A 67 17.04 20.60 25.53
C ASN A 67 16.96 20.59 27.07
N HIS A 68 17.42 21.63 27.75
CA HIS A 68 17.42 21.72 29.19
C HIS A 68 16.01 21.98 29.76
N GLU A 69 15.24 22.87 29.13
CA GLU A 69 13.84 23.13 29.53
C GLU A 69 12.94 21.91 29.28
N LEU A 70 13.21 21.16 28.20
CA LEU A 70 12.49 19.91 27.89
C LEU A 70 12.66 18.87 29.01
N ASN A 71 13.88 18.71 29.51
CA ASN A 71 14.18 17.80 30.61
C ASN A 71 13.55 18.24 31.91
N THR A 72 13.48 19.54 32.17
CA THR A 72 12.84 20.11 33.38
C THR A 72 11.31 20.01 33.28
N LEU A 73 10.73 20.28 32.10
CA LEU A 73 9.30 20.13 31.85
C LEU A 73 8.85 18.66 31.93
N THR A 74 9.61 17.72 31.36
CA THR A 74 9.34 16.28 31.47
C THR A 74 9.50 15.75 32.89
N ALA A 75 10.38 16.31 33.68
CA ALA A 75 10.50 15.98 35.12
C ALA A 75 9.29 16.49 35.91
N HIS A 76 8.86 17.74 35.68
CA HIS A 76 7.73 18.34 36.38
C HIS A 76 6.38 17.71 36.00
N VAL A 77 6.18 17.39 34.72
CA VAL A 77 4.97 16.68 34.26
C VAL A 77 4.92 15.23 34.76
N ARG A 78 6.09 14.60 35.06
CA ARG A 78 6.13 13.28 35.70
C ARG A 78 5.52 13.21 37.08
N ASP A 79 5.63 14.27 37.86
CA ASP A 79 5.17 14.28 39.24
C ASP A 79 3.68 14.67 39.36
N GLU A 80 3.10 15.40 38.42
CA GLU A 80 1.73 15.93 38.51
C GLU A 80 0.69 15.19 37.65
N VAL A 81 1.09 14.43 36.63
CA VAL A 81 0.16 13.74 35.72
C VAL A 81 0.18 12.24 35.97
N ASN A 82 -0.99 11.65 36.14
CA ASN A 82 -1.16 10.21 36.25
C ASN A 82 -0.43 9.50 35.07
N LEU A 83 0.68 8.81 35.36
CA LEU A 83 1.58 8.17 34.38
C LEU A 83 0.82 7.32 33.33
N LYS A 84 -0.32 6.73 33.74
CA LYS A 84 -1.18 5.96 32.84
C LYS A 84 -1.86 6.81 31.76
N ALA A 85 -2.31 8.03 32.12
CA ALA A 85 -2.92 8.95 31.14
C ALA A 85 -1.87 9.46 30.14
N LEU A 86 -0.66 9.77 30.62
CA LEU A 86 0.46 10.17 29.77
C LEU A 86 0.89 9.06 28.79
N ILE A 87 1.00 7.82 29.28
CA ILE A 87 1.34 6.64 28.44
C ILE A 87 0.27 6.43 27.37
N ARG A 88 -1.01 6.62 27.69
CA ARG A 88 -2.12 6.53 26.75
C ARG A 88 -2.02 7.62 25.67
N GLY A 89 -1.74 8.86 26.05
CA GLY A 89 -1.53 9.97 25.11
C GLY A 89 -0.35 9.71 24.15
N TRP A 90 0.77 9.19 24.64
CA TRP A 90 1.91 8.83 23.79
C TRP A 90 1.59 7.68 22.82
N SER A 91 0.79 6.72 23.24
CA SER A 91 0.33 5.64 22.35
C SER A 91 -0.60 6.15 21.24
N GLN A 92 -1.48 7.12 21.56
CA GLN A 92 -2.33 7.78 20.57
C GLN A 92 -1.51 8.62 19.59
N LEU A 93 -0.54 9.39 20.09
CA LEU A 93 0.37 10.15 19.23
C LEU A 93 1.14 9.25 18.27
N ALA A 94 1.69 8.13 18.77
CA ALA A 94 2.39 7.17 17.92
C ALA A 94 1.46 6.56 16.85
N PHE A 95 0.19 6.31 17.17
CA PHE A 95 -0.81 5.86 16.21
C PHE A 95 -1.09 6.93 15.14
N ILE A 96 -1.26 8.19 15.53
CA ILE A 96 -1.43 9.32 14.60
C ILE A 96 -0.21 9.44 13.68
N LEU A 97 1.01 9.35 14.21
CA LEU A 97 2.22 9.39 13.41
C LEU A 97 2.27 8.28 12.35
N LEU A 98 1.78 7.07 12.66
CA LEU A 98 1.63 6.02 11.65
C LEU A 98 0.63 6.42 10.56
N LYS A 99 -0.49 7.03 10.93
CA LYS A 99 -1.55 7.44 9.99
C LYS A 99 -1.11 8.60 9.09
N VAL A 100 -0.24 9.49 9.56
CA VAL A 100 0.27 10.62 8.76
C VAL A 100 1.57 10.29 8.00
N GLY A 101 1.97 9.01 7.95
CA GLY A 101 3.14 8.59 7.17
C GLY A 101 4.49 8.84 7.85
N GLU A 102 4.54 8.89 9.19
CA GLU A 102 5.76 9.06 9.99
C GLU A 102 6.12 7.79 10.80
N PRO A 103 6.30 6.62 10.15
CA PRO A 103 6.46 5.35 10.84
C PRO A 103 7.76 5.27 11.67
N THR A 104 8.80 5.97 11.26
CA THR A 104 10.07 6.02 11.99
C THR A 104 9.93 6.66 13.36
N LYS A 105 9.13 7.74 13.46
CA LYS A 105 8.86 8.41 14.75
C LYS A 105 7.94 7.56 15.61
N ALA A 106 6.91 6.97 15.03
CA ALA A 106 6.00 6.05 15.71
C ALA A 106 6.75 4.84 16.29
N LYS A 107 7.64 4.22 15.51
CA LYS A 107 8.51 3.12 15.95
C LYS A 107 9.33 3.47 17.19
N LYS A 108 9.93 4.67 17.22
CA LYS A 108 10.70 5.13 18.40
C LYS A 108 9.82 5.21 19.64
N LEU A 109 8.61 5.78 19.50
CA LEU A 109 7.67 5.90 20.61
C LEU A 109 7.18 4.54 21.11
N TYR A 110 6.78 3.63 20.22
CA TYR A 110 6.32 2.29 20.63
C TYR A 110 7.44 1.47 21.30
N LYS A 111 8.70 1.62 20.91
CA LYS A 111 9.82 1.01 21.63
C LYS A 111 9.96 1.52 23.06
N ILE A 112 9.83 2.83 23.28
CA ILE A 112 9.87 3.44 24.62
C ILE A 112 8.68 2.95 25.45
N LEU A 113 7.48 2.94 24.87
CA LEU A 113 6.28 2.47 25.53
C LEU A 113 6.38 0.99 25.92
N LEU A 114 6.93 0.17 25.04
CA LEU A 114 7.15 -1.26 25.30
C LEU A 114 8.11 -1.50 26.49
N GLN A 115 9.18 -0.70 26.61
CA GLN A 115 10.09 -0.77 27.75
C GLN A 115 9.43 -0.39 29.08
N LYS A 116 8.39 0.47 29.02
CA LYS A 116 7.63 0.95 30.20
C LYS A 116 6.35 0.18 30.47
N ALA A 117 6.02 -0.80 29.61
CA ALA A 117 4.80 -1.59 29.73
C ALA A 117 4.77 -2.40 31.04
N THR A 118 3.71 -2.25 31.82
CA THR A 118 3.54 -2.89 33.11
C THR A 118 2.65 -4.12 33.08
N SER A 119 1.82 -4.28 32.03
CA SER A 119 0.89 -5.40 31.85
C SER A 119 1.12 -6.15 30.56
N ASP A 120 0.68 -7.41 30.51
CA ASP A 120 0.73 -8.25 29.29
C ASP A 120 -0.16 -7.66 28.19
N LYS A 121 -1.29 -7.02 28.55
CA LYS A 121 -2.13 -6.29 27.60
C LYS A 121 -1.33 -5.16 26.91
N GLU A 122 -0.68 -4.31 27.68
CA GLU A 122 0.15 -3.24 27.10
C GLU A 122 1.30 -3.79 26.25
N ARG A 123 2.00 -4.82 26.73
CA ARG A 123 3.09 -5.46 25.99
C ARG A 123 2.61 -6.04 24.66
N SER A 124 1.47 -6.73 24.65
CA SER A 124 0.91 -7.29 23.42
C SER A 124 0.45 -6.20 22.47
N ASP A 125 -0.20 -5.14 22.95
CA ASP A 125 -0.70 -4.05 22.12
C ASP A 125 0.46 -3.23 21.51
N TYR A 126 1.50 -2.91 22.29
CA TYR A 126 2.66 -2.19 21.75
C TYR A 126 3.48 -3.03 20.77
N ASN A 127 3.64 -4.34 21.01
CA ASN A 127 4.25 -5.24 20.03
C ASN A 127 3.43 -5.29 18.73
N HIS A 128 2.10 -5.36 18.82
CA HIS A 128 1.22 -5.34 17.65
C HIS A 128 1.40 -4.05 16.83
N LYS A 129 1.37 -2.88 17.49
CA LYS A 129 1.53 -1.58 16.82
C LYS A 129 2.96 -1.36 16.31
N LEU A 130 3.96 -1.90 17.00
CA LEU A 130 5.35 -1.90 16.55
C LEU A 130 5.51 -2.77 15.28
N GLY A 131 4.81 -3.92 15.22
CA GLY A 131 4.72 -4.74 14.03
C GLY A 131 4.18 -3.96 12.84
N TRP A 132 3.10 -3.20 13.03
CA TRP A 132 2.55 -2.34 11.99
C TRP A 132 3.55 -1.25 11.55
N ALA A 133 4.24 -0.60 12.51
CA ALA A 133 5.26 0.40 12.15
C ALA A 133 6.40 -0.20 11.30
N TYR A 134 6.85 -1.41 11.62
CA TYR A 134 7.86 -2.10 10.83
C TYR A 134 7.34 -2.53 9.45
N ASP A 135 6.08 -2.98 9.36
CA ASP A 135 5.46 -3.37 8.09
C ASP A 135 5.39 -2.19 7.12
N VAL A 136 4.90 -1.02 7.58
CA VAL A 136 4.88 0.23 6.78
C VAL A 136 6.27 0.68 6.33
N MET A 137 7.31 0.34 7.09
CA MET A 137 8.71 0.62 6.74
C MET A 137 9.33 -0.42 5.79
N GLY A 138 8.63 -1.49 5.43
CA GLY A 138 9.18 -2.61 4.67
C GLY A 138 10.15 -3.50 5.46
N GLU A 139 10.26 -3.32 6.79
CA GLU A 139 11.12 -4.13 7.67
C GLU A 139 10.39 -5.43 8.09
N TYR A 140 9.98 -6.24 7.10
CA TYR A 140 9.04 -7.36 7.26
C TYR A 140 9.44 -8.40 8.31
N SER A 141 10.71 -8.79 8.37
CA SER A 141 11.19 -9.75 9.39
C SER A 141 11.00 -9.24 10.82
N LYS A 142 11.21 -7.93 11.05
CA LYS A 142 10.98 -7.32 12.36
C LYS A 142 9.48 -7.14 12.64
N ALA A 143 8.68 -6.90 11.61
CA ALA A 143 7.23 -6.85 11.73
C ALA A 143 6.67 -8.19 12.20
N LEU A 144 7.06 -9.30 11.54
CA LEU A 144 6.70 -10.67 11.96
C LEU A 144 7.07 -10.94 13.41
N THR A 145 8.35 -10.71 13.78
CA THR A 145 8.80 -10.93 15.17
C THR A 145 7.95 -10.16 16.18
N SER A 146 7.55 -8.93 15.84
CA SER A 146 6.73 -8.10 16.73
C SER A 146 5.30 -8.61 16.83
N TYR A 147 4.68 -9.00 15.72
CA TYR A 147 3.34 -9.58 15.72
C TYR A 147 3.28 -10.96 16.40
N GLU A 148 4.29 -11.80 16.18
CA GLU A 148 4.41 -13.12 16.83
C GLU A 148 4.54 -12.98 18.34
N ARG A 149 5.35 -12.04 18.83
CA ARG A 149 5.42 -11.73 20.28
C ARG A 149 4.08 -11.26 20.83
N SER A 150 3.37 -10.41 20.09
CA SER A 150 2.02 -10.00 20.47
C SER A 150 1.08 -11.21 20.57
N LEU A 151 1.13 -12.11 19.58
CA LEU A 151 0.31 -13.31 19.53
C LEU A 151 0.63 -14.29 20.68
N GLU A 152 1.91 -14.49 20.99
CA GLU A 152 2.35 -15.36 22.10
C GLU A 152 1.80 -14.86 23.45
N ILE A 153 1.95 -13.56 23.73
CA ILE A 153 1.42 -12.97 24.96
C ILE A 153 -0.10 -13.15 25.03
N ARG A 154 -0.81 -12.86 23.92
CA ARG A 154 -2.26 -12.98 23.84
C ARG A 154 -2.76 -14.43 24.00
N LYS A 155 -2.03 -15.43 23.46
CA LYS A 155 -2.35 -16.85 23.64
C LYS A 155 -2.28 -17.31 25.09
N ILE A 156 -1.38 -16.72 25.88
CA ILE A 156 -1.24 -17.07 27.30
C ILE A 156 -2.30 -16.34 28.14
N SER A 157 -2.60 -15.09 27.82
CA SER A 157 -3.43 -14.20 28.66
C SER A 157 -4.91 -14.16 28.28
N LEU A 158 -5.30 -14.69 27.12
CA LEU A 158 -6.67 -14.58 26.60
C LEU A 158 -7.27 -15.97 26.26
N PRO A 159 -8.62 -16.09 26.29
CA PRO A 159 -9.30 -17.30 25.82
C PRO A 159 -9.00 -17.61 24.34
N PRO A 160 -9.05 -18.90 23.91
CA PRO A 160 -8.66 -19.33 22.56
C PRO A 160 -9.38 -18.65 21.39
N ASN A 161 -10.58 -18.13 21.63
CA ASN A 161 -11.42 -17.47 20.61
C ASN A 161 -11.55 -15.95 20.86
N HIS A 162 -10.63 -15.33 21.62
CA HIS A 162 -10.68 -13.90 21.88
C HIS A 162 -10.39 -13.10 20.60
N PRO A 163 -11.17 -12.05 20.27
CA PRO A 163 -10.97 -11.26 19.04
C PRO A 163 -9.56 -10.67 18.86
N ASP A 164 -8.85 -10.35 19.94
CA ASP A 164 -7.49 -9.82 19.87
C ASP A 164 -6.47 -10.81 19.29
N LEU A 165 -6.72 -12.13 19.44
CA LEU A 165 -5.93 -13.16 18.75
C LEU A 165 -6.09 -13.03 17.23
N ALA A 166 -7.32 -12.80 16.77
CA ALA A 166 -7.59 -12.59 15.35
C ALA A 166 -6.87 -11.35 14.79
N LEU A 167 -6.73 -10.29 15.59
CA LEU A 167 -5.95 -9.10 15.19
C LEU A 167 -4.47 -9.45 14.95
N SER A 168 -3.84 -10.25 15.83
CA SER A 168 -2.44 -10.67 15.66
C SER A 168 -2.27 -11.54 14.41
N TYR A 169 -3.15 -12.53 14.20
CA TYR A 169 -3.13 -13.34 12.99
C TYR A 169 -3.35 -12.51 11.72
N ASN A 170 -4.24 -11.52 11.77
CA ASN A 170 -4.46 -10.61 10.66
C ASN A 170 -3.19 -9.79 10.35
N GLY A 171 -2.51 -9.26 11.37
CA GLY A 171 -1.24 -8.53 11.19
C GLY A 171 -0.14 -9.40 10.58
N ILE A 172 0.00 -10.65 11.04
CA ILE A 172 0.93 -11.64 10.47
C ILE A 172 0.58 -11.92 9.00
N GLY A 173 -0.72 -12.07 8.69
CA GLY A 173 -1.20 -12.27 7.33
C GLY A 173 -0.84 -11.12 6.39
N VAL A 174 -0.98 -9.87 6.85
CA VAL A 174 -0.58 -8.67 6.07
C VAL A 174 0.91 -8.71 5.74
N VAL A 175 1.76 -9.00 6.72
CA VAL A 175 3.22 -9.06 6.48
C VAL A 175 3.58 -10.17 5.50
N TYR A 176 3.03 -11.39 5.66
CA TYR A 176 3.27 -12.46 4.70
C TYR A 176 2.77 -12.11 3.29
N GLN A 177 1.64 -11.40 3.16
CA GLN A 177 1.15 -10.91 1.88
C GLN A 177 2.14 -9.91 1.25
N ASN A 178 2.67 -8.96 2.04
CA ASN A 178 3.67 -7.99 1.58
C ASN A 178 5.03 -8.64 1.24
N MET A 179 5.33 -9.80 1.83
CA MET A 179 6.49 -10.62 1.48
C MET A 179 6.27 -11.51 0.25
N GLY A 180 5.06 -11.55 -0.32
CA GLY A 180 4.70 -12.47 -1.41
C GLY A 180 4.50 -13.93 -0.99
N GLU A 181 4.50 -14.21 0.32
CA GLU A 181 4.31 -15.54 0.91
C GLU A 181 2.79 -15.86 1.03
N TYR A 182 2.12 -15.89 -0.13
CA TYR A 182 0.64 -15.88 -0.19
C TYR A 182 -0.02 -17.04 0.53
N SER A 183 0.54 -18.24 0.49
CA SER A 183 -0.01 -19.42 1.21
C SER A 183 0.00 -19.23 2.72
N LYS A 184 1.07 -18.62 3.27
CA LYS A 184 1.16 -18.31 4.70
C LYS A 184 0.23 -17.16 5.08
N ALA A 185 0.10 -16.16 4.22
CA ALA A 185 -0.86 -15.06 4.39
C ALA A 185 -2.30 -15.61 4.48
N LEU A 186 -2.68 -16.48 3.53
CA LEU A 186 -4.01 -17.10 3.48
C LEU A 186 -4.29 -17.87 4.77
N SER A 187 -3.38 -18.76 5.20
CA SER A 187 -3.53 -19.54 6.45
C SER A 187 -3.70 -18.62 7.67
N SER A 188 -2.97 -17.51 7.73
CA SER A 188 -3.07 -16.56 8.83
C SER A 188 -4.42 -15.83 8.82
N TYR A 189 -4.90 -15.38 7.66
CA TYR A 189 -6.20 -14.74 7.53
C TYR A 189 -7.37 -15.71 7.78
N GLU A 190 -7.28 -16.94 7.33
CA GLU A 190 -8.29 -17.98 7.60
C GLU A 190 -8.39 -18.25 9.10
N ARG A 191 -7.25 -18.34 9.80
CA ARG A 191 -7.25 -18.48 11.26
C ARG A 191 -7.86 -17.27 11.96
N SER A 192 -7.58 -16.06 11.49
CA SER A 192 -8.25 -14.84 11.97
C SER A 192 -9.77 -14.90 11.75
N LEU A 193 -10.21 -15.31 10.56
CA LEU A 193 -11.62 -15.45 10.21
C LEU A 193 -12.35 -16.49 11.07
N GLU A 194 -11.74 -17.66 11.32
CA GLU A 194 -12.30 -18.69 12.19
C GLU A 194 -12.58 -18.17 13.60
N ILE A 195 -11.60 -17.49 14.20
CA ILE A 195 -11.76 -16.88 15.53
C ILE A 195 -12.89 -15.86 15.52
N ARG A 196 -12.93 -14.98 14.51
CA ARG A 196 -13.99 -13.97 14.39
C ARG A 196 -15.37 -14.55 14.17
N LYS A 197 -15.51 -15.64 13.39
CA LYS A 197 -16.80 -16.34 13.20
C LYS A 197 -17.37 -16.89 14.50
N ILE A 198 -16.52 -17.31 15.45
CA ILE A 198 -16.96 -17.82 16.75
C ILE A 198 -17.27 -16.67 17.70
N ALA A 199 -16.46 -15.61 17.68
CA ALA A 199 -16.51 -14.53 18.66
C ALA A 199 -17.51 -13.41 18.33
N LEU A 200 -17.89 -13.25 17.06
CA LEU A 200 -18.64 -12.09 16.57
C LEU A 200 -19.97 -12.49 15.91
N PRO A 201 -20.96 -11.58 15.92
CA PRO A 201 -22.21 -11.80 15.18
C PRO A 201 -21.96 -11.99 13.67
N PRO A 202 -22.82 -12.72 12.93
CA PRO A 202 -22.61 -13.07 11.52
C PRO A 202 -22.40 -11.87 10.57
N ASN A 203 -22.96 -10.69 10.92
CA ASN A 203 -22.86 -9.49 10.11
C ASN A 203 -21.89 -8.45 10.70
N HIS A 204 -20.94 -8.89 11.55
CA HIS A 204 -19.99 -7.95 12.14
C HIS A 204 -18.99 -7.44 11.07
N PRO A 205 -18.69 -6.12 11.00
CA PRO A 205 -17.78 -5.54 10.01
C PRO A 205 -16.38 -6.17 9.95
N ASP A 206 -15.88 -6.70 11.07
CA ASP A 206 -14.57 -7.37 11.11
C ASP A 206 -14.56 -8.68 10.30
N LEU A 207 -15.70 -9.37 10.16
CA LEU A 207 -15.82 -10.53 9.27
C LEU A 207 -15.66 -10.10 7.81
N ALA A 208 -16.29 -8.98 7.43
CA ALA A 208 -16.12 -8.40 6.11
C ALA A 208 -14.65 -8.04 5.83
N SER A 209 -13.95 -7.49 6.82
CA SER A 209 -12.52 -7.18 6.72
C SER A 209 -11.67 -8.44 6.51
N SER A 210 -11.99 -9.56 7.18
CA SER A 210 -11.29 -10.84 6.97
C SER A 210 -11.51 -11.38 5.57
N TYR A 211 -12.75 -11.40 5.06
CA TYR A 211 -13.04 -11.80 3.69
C TYR A 211 -12.36 -10.90 2.65
N ASN A 212 -12.33 -9.60 2.90
CA ASN A 212 -11.62 -8.65 2.04
C ASN A 212 -10.11 -8.97 1.94
N ASN A 213 -9.46 -9.27 3.06
CA ASN A 213 -8.03 -9.61 3.08
C ASN A 213 -7.76 -10.95 2.37
N ILE A 214 -8.62 -11.95 2.57
CA ILE A 214 -8.56 -13.23 1.84
C ILE A 214 -8.71 -12.98 0.33
N GLY A 215 -9.65 -12.13 -0.07
CA GLY A 215 -9.84 -11.72 -1.46
C GLY A 215 -8.60 -11.05 -2.05
N ASN A 216 -7.91 -10.19 -1.29
CA ASN A 216 -6.64 -9.58 -1.70
C ASN A 216 -5.56 -10.63 -1.98
N VAL A 217 -5.44 -11.66 -1.13
CA VAL A 217 -4.47 -12.75 -1.35
C VAL A 217 -4.82 -13.53 -2.61
N TYR A 218 -6.08 -13.95 -2.79
CA TYR A 218 -6.50 -14.65 -4.00
C TYR A 218 -6.29 -13.82 -5.27
N ARG A 219 -6.54 -12.51 -5.23
CA ARG A 219 -6.24 -11.61 -6.35
C ARG A 219 -4.74 -11.61 -6.68
N ASN A 220 -3.88 -11.53 -5.67
CA ASN A 220 -2.42 -11.55 -5.85
C ASN A 220 -1.90 -12.91 -6.34
N MET A 221 -2.62 -14.00 -6.02
CA MET A 221 -2.36 -15.34 -6.55
C MET A 221 -2.92 -15.56 -7.97
N GLY A 222 -3.61 -14.57 -8.56
CA GLY A 222 -4.27 -14.70 -9.85
C GLY A 222 -5.55 -15.55 -9.82
N GLU A 223 -6.00 -15.99 -8.64
CA GLU A 223 -7.22 -16.78 -8.46
C GLU A 223 -8.47 -15.88 -8.43
N TYR A 224 -8.73 -15.22 -9.55
CA TYR A 224 -9.70 -14.12 -9.64
C TYR A 224 -11.12 -14.50 -9.26
N SER A 225 -11.57 -15.73 -9.59
CA SER A 225 -12.91 -16.21 -9.20
C SER A 225 -13.08 -16.33 -7.68
N LYS A 226 -12.05 -16.83 -6.97
CA LYS A 226 -12.06 -16.91 -5.50
C LYS A 226 -11.96 -15.51 -4.87
N ALA A 227 -11.18 -14.61 -5.48
CA ALA A 227 -11.09 -13.22 -5.05
C ALA A 227 -12.45 -12.54 -5.12
N LEU A 228 -13.17 -12.65 -6.27
CA LEU A 228 -14.52 -12.10 -6.43
C LEU A 228 -15.47 -12.64 -5.36
N SER A 229 -15.53 -13.96 -5.18
CA SER A 229 -16.40 -14.58 -4.18
C SER A 229 -16.12 -14.04 -2.77
N SER A 230 -14.84 -13.88 -2.40
CA SER A 230 -14.45 -13.34 -1.09
C SER A 230 -14.86 -11.85 -0.95
N TYR A 231 -14.66 -11.04 -1.97
CA TYR A 231 -15.08 -9.63 -1.93
C TYR A 231 -16.60 -9.46 -1.94
N GLU A 232 -17.33 -10.31 -2.65
CA GLU A 232 -18.79 -10.32 -2.64
C GLU A 232 -19.33 -10.67 -1.26
N GLN A 233 -18.74 -11.67 -0.56
CA GLN A 233 -19.09 -11.97 0.83
C GLN A 233 -18.81 -10.78 1.76
N SER A 234 -17.67 -10.10 1.58
CA SER A 234 -17.35 -8.89 2.32
C SER A 234 -18.39 -7.79 2.05
N LEU A 235 -18.76 -7.56 0.79
CA LEU A 235 -19.74 -6.55 0.38
C LEU A 235 -21.12 -6.84 0.96
N GLU A 236 -21.58 -8.08 0.93
CA GLU A 236 -22.89 -8.46 1.48
C GLU A 236 -22.98 -8.21 3.00
N ILE A 237 -21.94 -8.59 3.76
CA ILE A 237 -21.88 -8.28 5.20
C ILE A 237 -21.93 -6.76 5.41
N ARG A 238 -21.16 -5.99 4.65
CA ARG A 238 -21.13 -4.53 4.76
C ARG A 238 -22.44 -3.87 4.39
N LYS A 239 -23.17 -4.37 3.37
CA LYS A 239 -24.50 -3.87 3.00
C LYS A 239 -25.53 -4.04 4.12
N ILE A 240 -25.42 -5.11 4.91
CA ILE A 240 -26.32 -5.36 6.04
C ILE A 240 -25.92 -4.53 7.26
N ALA A 241 -24.61 -4.43 7.53
CA ALA A 241 -24.08 -3.83 8.75
C ALA A 241 -23.95 -2.30 8.71
N LEU A 242 -23.87 -1.70 7.52
CA LEU A 242 -23.49 -0.31 7.33
C LEU A 242 -24.57 0.49 6.58
N PRO A 243 -24.65 1.81 6.80
CA PRO A 243 -25.52 2.69 6.02
C PRO A 243 -25.21 2.60 4.51
N PRO A 244 -26.21 2.84 3.62
CA PRO A 244 -26.07 2.65 2.16
C PRO A 244 -24.94 3.43 1.46
N ASN A 245 -24.47 4.50 2.08
CA ASN A 245 -23.39 5.34 1.54
C ASN A 245 -22.11 5.27 2.41
N HIS A 246 -21.93 4.21 3.21
CA HIS A 246 -20.72 4.08 4.04
C HIS A 246 -19.47 3.91 3.17
N PRO A 247 -18.32 4.59 3.47
CA PRO A 247 -17.08 4.50 2.67
C PRO A 247 -16.56 3.07 2.49
N ASP A 248 -16.76 2.18 3.45
CA ASP A 248 -16.35 0.77 3.33
C ASP A 248 -17.07 0.01 2.20
N LEU A 249 -18.28 0.46 1.80
CA LEU A 249 -18.96 -0.08 0.62
C LEU A 249 -18.23 0.34 -0.66
N ALA A 250 -17.78 1.59 -0.73
CA ALA A 250 -16.94 2.08 -1.84
C ALA A 250 -15.65 1.27 -1.92
N ALA A 251 -14.96 1.03 -0.80
CA ALA A 251 -13.76 0.19 -0.75
C ALA A 251 -14.01 -1.24 -1.29
N SER A 252 -15.17 -1.83 -1.01
CA SER A 252 -15.54 -3.16 -1.56
C SER A 252 -15.69 -3.11 -3.08
N TYR A 253 -16.35 -2.07 -3.62
CA TYR A 253 -16.47 -1.89 -5.07
C TYR A 253 -15.13 -1.61 -5.75
N LEU A 254 -14.21 -0.86 -5.11
CA LEU A 254 -12.84 -0.67 -5.60
C LEU A 254 -12.09 -2.00 -5.73
N ASN A 255 -12.21 -2.88 -4.76
CA ASN A 255 -11.56 -4.19 -4.79
C ASN A 255 -12.14 -5.11 -5.87
N ILE A 256 -13.47 -5.15 -6.02
CA ILE A 256 -14.15 -5.89 -7.09
C ILE A 256 -13.72 -5.34 -8.46
N GLY A 257 -13.70 -4.01 -8.63
CA GLY A 257 -13.23 -3.35 -9.85
C GLY A 257 -11.79 -3.71 -10.19
N SER A 258 -10.91 -3.82 -9.17
CA SER A 258 -9.51 -4.23 -9.36
C SER A 258 -9.38 -5.67 -9.87
N VAL A 259 -10.24 -6.59 -9.45
CA VAL A 259 -10.25 -7.95 -9.99
C VAL A 259 -10.70 -7.95 -11.45
N TYR A 260 -11.79 -7.27 -11.78
CA TYR A 260 -12.24 -7.15 -13.17
C TYR A 260 -11.20 -6.49 -14.06
N TYR A 261 -10.47 -5.49 -13.55
CA TYR A 261 -9.35 -4.88 -14.27
C TYR A 261 -8.25 -5.92 -14.58
N ASN A 262 -7.83 -6.72 -13.59
CA ASN A 262 -6.82 -7.77 -13.77
C ASN A 262 -7.27 -8.89 -14.73
N MET A 263 -8.58 -9.13 -14.83
CA MET A 263 -9.18 -10.04 -15.79
C MET A 263 -9.28 -9.45 -17.22
N GLY A 264 -8.93 -8.16 -17.41
CA GLY A 264 -9.12 -7.45 -18.67
C GLY A 264 -10.58 -7.06 -18.97
N GLU A 265 -11.49 -7.25 -18.01
CA GLU A 265 -12.91 -6.90 -18.13
C GLU A 265 -13.15 -5.42 -17.79
N TYR A 266 -12.57 -4.52 -18.60
CA TYR A 266 -12.49 -3.10 -18.33
C TYR A 266 -13.84 -2.41 -18.13
N SER A 267 -14.88 -2.81 -18.85
CA SER A 267 -16.24 -2.24 -18.67
C SER A 267 -16.82 -2.55 -17.28
N LYS A 268 -16.61 -3.76 -16.76
CA LYS A 268 -17.06 -4.12 -15.40
C LYS A 268 -16.20 -3.43 -14.34
N ALA A 269 -14.91 -3.28 -14.59
CA ALA A 269 -14.02 -2.52 -13.72
C ALA A 269 -14.47 -1.06 -13.60
N LEU A 270 -14.74 -0.37 -14.71
CA LEU A 270 -15.28 0.99 -14.73
C LEU A 270 -16.58 1.11 -13.93
N SER A 271 -17.56 0.24 -14.21
CA SER A 271 -18.84 0.25 -13.48
C SER A 271 -18.66 0.12 -11.97
N SER A 272 -17.73 -0.75 -11.53
CA SER A 272 -17.45 -0.95 -10.12
C SER A 272 -16.75 0.29 -9.51
N TYR A 273 -15.78 0.87 -10.19
CA TYR A 273 -15.08 2.07 -9.72
C TYR A 273 -15.96 3.31 -9.71
N GLU A 274 -16.83 3.49 -10.72
CA GLU A 274 -17.82 4.56 -10.76
C GLU A 274 -18.82 4.44 -9.61
N ARG A 275 -19.24 3.22 -9.27
CA ARG A 275 -20.10 2.97 -8.11
C ARG A 275 -19.41 3.36 -6.79
N ALA A 276 -18.13 3.06 -6.65
CA ALA A 276 -17.34 3.49 -5.50
C ALA A 276 -17.28 5.02 -5.43
N LEU A 277 -16.92 5.67 -6.52
CA LEU A 277 -16.83 7.13 -6.61
C LEU A 277 -18.17 7.83 -6.29
N ASP A 278 -19.30 7.26 -6.73
CA ASP A 278 -20.63 7.79 -6.43
C ASP A 278 -20.96 7.75 -4.93
N ILE A 279 -20.55 6.68 -4.25
CA ILE A 279 -20.73 6.55 -2.80
C ILE A 279 -19.86 7.60 -2.10
N ASP A 280 -18.57 7.65 -2.44
CA ASP A 280 -17.60 8.55 -1.81
C ASP A 280 -18.01 10.03 -2.00
N LYS A 281 -18.46 10.44 -3.19
CA LYS A 281 -18.94 11.81 -3.46
C LYS A 281 -20.11 12.25 -2.60
N LYS A 282 -20.94 11.32 -2.11
CA LYS A 282 -22.12 11.66 -1.28
C LYS A 282 -21.77 11.92 0.17
N VAL A 283 -20.68 11.36 0.68
CA VAL A 283 -20.38 11.35 2.11
C VAL A 283 -19.05 12.00 2.46
N LEU A 284 -18.12 12.09 1.52
CA LEU A 284 -16.79 12.62 1.76
C LEU A 284 -16.68 14.09 1.30
N PRO A 285 -15.87 14.89 1.99
CA PRO A 285 -15.53 16.23 1.51
C PRO A 285 -14.89 16.19 0.11
N PRO A 286 -15.04 17.24 -0.72
CA PRO A 286 -14.54 17.25 -2.10
C PRO A 286 -13.05 16.98 -2.28
N ASN A 287 -12.26 17.17 -1.22
CA ASN A 287 -10.82 16.96 -1.22
C ASN A 287 -10.39 15.75 -0.39
N HIS A 288 -11.30 14.79 -0.12
CA HIS A 288 -10.94 13.61 0.65
C HIS A 288 -10.02 12.67 -0.17
N PRO A 289 -8.95 12.08 0.43
CA PRO A 289 -8.00 11.21 -0.28
C PRO A 289 -8.64 10.00 -0.98
N ASP A 290 -9.74 9.46 -0.46
CA ASP A 290 -10.42 8.30 -1.06
C ASP A 290 -11.03 8.65 -2.42
N LEU A 291 -11.52 9.90 -2.62
CA LEU A 291 -11.93 10.38 -3.94
C LEU A 291 -10.76 10.36 -4.93
N ALA A 292 -9.57 10.74 -4.49
CA ALA A 292 -8.38 10.68 -5.32
C ALA A 292 -8.05 9.24 -5.73
N THR A 293 -8.24 8.27 -4.83
CA THR A 293 -8.06 6.85 -5.12
C THR A 293 -9.04 6.36 -6.17
N SER A 294 -10.31 6.71 -6.07
CA SER A 294 -11.34 6.36 -7.05
C SER A 294 -11.05 6.96 -8.43
N TYR A 295 -10.68 8.24 -8.52
CA TYR A 295 -10.25 8.88 -9.78
C TYR A 295 -9.01 8.21 -10.38
N ASN A 296 -8.03 7.85 -9.54
CA ASN A 296 -6.82 7.17 -9.96
C ASN A 296 -7.12 5.80 -10.60
N ASN A 297 -8.00 5.01 -9.99
CA ASN A 297 -8.35 3.68 -10.49
C ASN A 297 -9.16 3.75 -11.80
N ILE A 298 -10.08 4.70 -11.94
CA ILE A 298 -10.78 4.96 -13.21
C ILE A 298 -9.77 5.38 -14.29
N GLY A 299 -8.84 6.28 -13.96
CA GLY A 299 -7.76 6.71 -14.85
C GLY A 299 -6.90 5.55 -15.34
N LEU A 300 -6.60 4.59 -14.46
CA LEU A 300 -5.84 3.38 -14.81
C LEU A 300 -6.57 2.54 -15.88
N VAL A 301 -7.87 2.34 -15.73
CA VAL A 301 -8.66 1.61 -16.72
C VAL A 301 -8.64 2.32 -18.07
N TYR A 302 -8.88 3.64 -18.11
CA TYR A 302 -8.82 4.42 -19.35
C TYR A 302 -7.43 4.40 -19.99
N SER A 303 -6.36 4.41 -19.19
CA SER A 303 -4.98 4.26 -19.69
C SER A 303 -4.76 2.93 -20.42
N HIS A 304 -5.30 1.82 -19.89
CA HIS A 304 -5.23 0.50 -20.52
C HIS A 304 -6.15 0.33 -21.73
N MET A 305 -7.25 1.09 -21.78
CA MET A 305 -8.10 1.17 -22.95
C MET A 305 -7.50 2.05 -24.08
N GLY A 306 -6.35 2.67 -23.85
CA GLY A 306 -5.69 3.61 -24.78
C GLY A 306 -6.29 5.02 -24.78
N GLU A 307 -7.25 5.32 -23.90
CA GLU A 307 -7.89 6.63 -23.78
C GLU A 307 -7.03 7.59 -22.93
N CYS A 308 -5.82 7.84 -23.40
CA CYS A 308 -4.77 8.54 -22.64
C CYS A 308 -5.20 9.92 -22.13
N SER A 309 -5.95 10.70 -22.91
CA SER A 309 -6.40 12.04 -22.50
C SER A 309 -7.38 12.00 -21.32
N LYS A 310 -8.29 11.03 -21.29
CA LYS A 310 -9.19 10.83 -20.14
C LYS A 310 -8.42 10.36 -18.92
N ALA A 311 -7.50 9.42 -19.11
CA ALA A 311 -6.64 8.93 -18.04
C ALA A 311 -5.84 10.06 -17.38
N LEU A 312 -5.21 10.92 -18.19
CA LEU A 312 -4.41 12.04 -17.71
C LEU A 312 -5.25 13.02 -16.87
N SER A 313 -6.42 13.43 -17.38
CA SER A 313 -7.34 14.33 -16.67
C SER A 313 -7.77 13.77 -15.31
N LEU A 314 -8.01 12.46 -15.22
CA LEU A 314 -8.41 11.80 -13.97
C LEU A 314 -7.22 11.70 -12.98
N TYR A 315 -6.02 11.43 -13.46
CA TYR A 315 -4.82 11.41 -12.62
C TYR A 315 -4.44 12.80 -12.11
N GLU A 316 -4.58 13.84 -12.96
CA GLU A 316 -4.38 15.23 -12.55
C GLU A 316 -5.40 15.63 -11.47
N ARG A 317 -6.68 15.24 -11.64
CA ARG A 317 -7.70 15.46 -10.61
C ARG A 317 -7.38 14.74 -9.30
N SER A 318 -6.93 13.50 -9.38
CA SER A 318 -6.44 12.75 -8.21
C SER A 318 -5.29 13.48 -7.51
N LEU A 319 -4.30 13.95 -8.28
CA LEU A 319 -3.14 14.66 -7.76
C LEU A 319 -3.53 16.01 -7.10
N GLU A 320 -4.47 16.76 -7.68
CA GLU A 320 -4.99 18.01 -7.10
C GLU A 320 -5.61 17.76 -5.72
N ILE A 321 -6.48 16.75 -5.62
CA ILE A 321 -7.11 16.38 -4.34
C ILE A 321 -6.04 16.02 -3.30
N ARG A 322 -5.08 15.17 -3.69
CA ARG A 322 -3.98 14.77 -2.80
C ARG A 322 -3.14 15.96 -2.32
N LYS A 323 -2.83 16.92 -3.20
CA LYS A 323 -2.07 18.13 -2.86
C LYS A 323 -2.76 19.00 -1.79
N ILE A 324 -4.08 18.98 -1.74
CA ILE A 324 -4.84 19.74 -0.73
C ILE A 324 -4.94 18.94 0.58
N ALA A 325 -5.13 17.62 0.48
CA ALA A 325 -5.46 16.77 1.62
C ALA A 325 -4.26 16.23 2.40
N LEU A 326 -3.10 16.09 1.76
CA LEU A 326 -1.96 15.38 2.31
C LEU A 326 -0.77 16.32 2.57
N PRO A 327 0.08 15.98 3.57
CA PRO A 327 1.29 16.75 3.86
C PRO A 327 2.23 16.78 2.64
N PRO A 328 3.07 17.82 2.50
CA PRO A 328 4.12 17.84 1.48
C PRO A 328 4.99 16.58 1.56
N ASN A 329 5.34 16.02 0.41
CA ASN A 329 6.13 14.78 0.27
C ASN A 329 5.45 13.49 0.77
N HIS A 330 4.12 13.45 0.91
CA HIS A 330 3.42 12.19 1.18
C HIS A 330 3.64 11.20 0.02
N SER A 331 3.83 9.91 0.34
CA SER A 331 4.11 8.84 -0.66
C SER A 331 3.07 8.73 -1.77
N ASP A 332 1.81 9.09 -1.51
CA ASP A 332 0.74 9.06 -2.51
C ASP A 332 0.95 10.02 -3.68
N PHE A 333 1.72 11.10 -3.48
CA PHE A 333 2.11 11.95 -4.61
C PHE A 333 3.00 11.21 -5.60
N ALA A 334 3.92 10.40 -5.08
CA ALA A 334 4.79 9.58 -5.92
C ALA A 334 3.98 8.61 -6.78
N GLN A 335 2.95 7.98 -6.21
CA GLN A 335 2.04 7.13 -6.97
C GLN A 335 1.33 7.90 -8.09
N SER A 336 0.81 9.12 -7.80
CA SER A 336 0.16 9.96 -8.83
C SER A 336 1.11 10.30 -9.96
N TYR A 337 2.35 10.70 -9.65
CA TYR A 337 3.36 11.01 -10.66
C TYR A 337 3.79 9.76 -11.46
N ASN A 338 3.88 8.59 -10.84
CA ASN A 338 4.12 7.33 -11.55
C ASN A 338 3.02 7.03 -12.58
N ASN A 339 1.75 7.22 -12.21
CA ASN A 339 0.62 6.97 -13.11
C ASN A 339 0.55 8.00 -14.26
N ILE A 340 0.83 9.27 -13.97
CA ILE A 340 0.97 10.32 -15.00
C ILE A 340 2.12 9.98 -15.96
N GLY A 341 3.26 9.56 -15.42
CA GLY A 341 4.41 9.10 -16.21
C GLY A 341 4.08 7.92 -17.12
N LEU A 342 3.28 6.96 -16.64
CA LEU A 342 2.79 5.83 -17.44
C LEU A 342 1.96 6.31 -18.64
N VAL A 343 1.06 7.26 -18.44
CA VAL A 343 0.23 7.80 -19.54
C VAL A 343 1.12 8.52 -20.55
N TYR A 344 2.04 9.38 -20.12
CA TYR A 344 2.97 10.06 -21.04
C TYR A 344 3.84 9.06 -21.81
N ARG A 345 4.32 7.98 -21.17
CA ARG A 345 5.02 6.90 -21.85
C ARG A 345 4.15 6.25 -22.94
N ASN A 346 2.88 5.95 -22.66
CA ASN A 346 1.95 5.37 -23.61
C ASN A 346 1.62 6.32 -24.77
N MET A 347 1.67 7.65 -24.54
CA MET A 347 1.53 8.67 -25.58
C MET A 347 2.81 8.87 -26.41
N GLY A 348 3.92 8.24 -26.05
CA GLY A 348 5.23 8.46 -26.68
C GLY A 348 5.93 9.74 -26.22
N GLU A 349 5.37 10.47 -25.22
CA GLU A 349 5.95 11.68 -24.67
C GLU A 349 7.02 11.37 -23.60
N TYR A 350 8.08 10.71 -24.01
CA TYR A 350 9.08 10.09 -23.15
C TYR A 350 9.76 11.07 -22.18
N LEU A 351 10.05 12.31 -22.59
CA LEU A 351 10.67 13.31 -21.71
C LEU A 351 9.74 13.73 -20.57
N LYS A 352 8.43 13.86 -20.84
CA LYS A 352 7.45 14.15 -19.78
C LYS A 352 7.26 12.95 -18.85
N ALA A 353 7.33 11.73 -19.40
CA ALA A 353 7.29 10.50 -18.60
C ALA A 353 8.49 10.43 -17.64
N LEU A 354 9.72 10.67 -18.13
CA LEU A 354 10.93 10.72 -17.29
C LEU A 354 10.80 11.74 -16.18
N SER A 355 10.43 13.00 -16.51
CA SER A 355 10.23 14.06 -15.51
C SER A 355 9.22 13.67 -14.43
N SER A 356 8.12 12.99 -14.81
CA SER A 356 7.12 12.52 -13.86
C SER A 356 7.68 11.43 -12.93
N TYR A 357 8.41 10.46 -13.46
CA TYR A 357 9.03 9.40 -12.66
C TYR A 357 10.17 9.91 -11.77
N GLU A 358 10.97 10.85 -12.25
CA GLU A 358 12.02 11.51 -11.46
C GLU A 358 11.41 12.27 -10.27
N ARG A 359 10.29 12.97 -10.49
CA ARG A 359 9.54 13.63 -9.42
C ARG A 359 8.99 12.63 -8.40
N SER A 360 8.51 11.46 -8.86
CA SER A 360 8.11 10.37 -7.97
C SER A 360 9.29 9.90 -7.10
N ILE A 361 10.47 9.67 -7.69
CA ILE A 361 11.67 9.23 -6.95
C ILE A 361 12.12 10.28 -5.93
N GLU A 362 12.09 11.56 -6.27
CA GLU A 362 12.42 12.63 -5.32
C GLU A 362 11.55 12.59 -4.07
N ILE A 363 10.23 12.44 -4.25
CA ILE A 363 9.28 12.34 -3.15
C ILE A 363 9.53 11.07 -2.34
N GLN A 364 9.71 9.92 -3.00
CA GLN A 364 9.97 8.65 -2.33
C GLN A 364 11.27 8.65 -1.52
N LYS A 365 12.32 9.28 -2.01
CA LYS A 365 13.59 9.42 -1.27
C LYS A 365 13.47 10.22 0.03
N ILE A 366 12.50 11.13 0.09
CA ILE A 366 12.22 11.93 1.30
C ILE A 366 11.29 11.16 2.24
N ALA A 367 10.25 10.54 1.69
CA ALA A 367 9.17 9.92 2.46
C ALA A 367 9.49 8.52 2.96
N LEU A 368 10.35 7.77 2.27
CA LEU A 368 10.56 6.33 2.47
C LEU A 368 12.02 6.01 2.84
N PRO A 369 12.26 4.87 3.49
CA PRO A 369 13.62 4.37 3.69
C PRO A 369 14.35 4.14 2.35
N PRO A 370 15.70 4.25 2.33
CA PRO A 370 16.50 4.20 1.09
C PRO A 370 16.31 2.96 0.21
N ASN A 371 15.90 1.85 0.81
CA ASN A 371 15.69 0.57 0.11
C ASN A 371 14.21 0.17 0.06
N HIS A 372 13.27 1.13 0.13
CA HIS A 372 11.86 0.80 0.05
C HIS A 372 11.50 0.26 -1.35
N PRO A 373 10.68 -0.82 -1.46
CA PRO A 373 10.32 -1.44 -2.74
C PRO A 373 9.70 -0.48 -3.77
N ASP A 374 8.96 0.54 -3.33
CA ASP A 374 8.33 1.51 -4.22
C ASP A 374 9.35 2.33 -5.05
N LEU A 375 10.56 2.55 -4.50
CA LEU A 375 11.65 3.17 -5.26
C LEU A 375 12.05 2.32 -6.47
N ALA A 376 12.09 1.01 -6.29
CA ALA A 376 12.41 0.08 -7.38
C ALA A 376 11.35 0.13 -8.48
N THR A 377 10.07 0.28 -8.13
CA THR A 377 8.99 0.45 -9.12
C THR A 377 9.22 1.67 -10.00
N SER A 378 9.58 2.81 -9.42
CA SER A 378 9.86 4.05 -10.17
C SER A 378 11.09 3.89 -11.07
N TYR A 379 12.17 3.25 -10.59
CA TYR A 379 13.35 2.94 -11.44
C TYR A 379 13.01 1.98 -12.58
N ASN A 380 12.19 0.95 -12.35
CA ASN A 380 11.72 0.06 -13.40
C ASN A 380 10.91 0.83 -14.46
N ASN A 381 10.07 1.76 -14.06
CA ASN A 381 9.31 2.59 -15.00
C ASN A 381 10.22 3.49 -15.85
N ILE A 382 11.25 4.10 -15.26
CA ILE A 382 12.28 4.85 -16.00
C ILE A 382 13.00 3.93 -16.99
N GLY A 383 13.36 2.71 -16.58
CA GLY A 383 13.97 1.70 -17.45
C GLY A 383 13.11 1.39 -18.66
N LEU A 384 11.80 1.22 -18.49
CA LEU A 384 10.84 1.02 -19.58
C LEU A 384 10.75 2.23 -20.53
N VAL A 385 10.88 3.48 -20.02
CA VAL A 385 10.92 4.66 -20.90
C VAL A 385 12.19 4.64 -21.73
N TYR A 386 13.37 4.43 -21.15
CA TYR A 386 14.62 4.33 -21.88
C TYR A 386 14.61 3.19 -22.90
N TYR A 387 14.01 2.05 -22.55
CA TYR A 387 13.81 0.94 -23.48
C TYR A 387 12.99 1.38 -24.71
N ASN A 388 11.87 2.07 -24.51
CA ASN A 388 11.02 2.57 -25.59
C ASN A 388 11.72 3.65 -26.45
N MET A 389 12.69 4.38 -25.89
CA MET A 389 13.55 5.32 -26.61
C MET A 389 14.68 4.62 -27.39
N GLY A 390 14.86 3.30 -27.23
CA GLY A 390 15.99 2.54 -27.79
C GLY A 390 17.31 2.73 -27.03
N GLU A 391 17.29 3.42 -25.86
CA GLU A 391 18.47 3.68 -25.04
C GLU A 391 18.73 2.48 -24.09
N TYR A 392 19.02 1.32 -24.65
CA TYR A 392 19.08 0.05 -23.92
C TYR A 392 20.07 0.03 -22.75
N SER A 393 21.22 0.69 -22.86
CA SER A 393 22.20 0.78 -21.76
C SER A 393 21.65 1.54 -20.54
N LYS A 394 20.88 2.62 -20.75
CA LYS A 394 20.22 3.36 -19.66
C LYS A 394 19.03 2.56 -19.09
N ALA A 395 18.31 1.85 -19.95
CA ALA A 395 17.24 0.96 -19.52
C ALA A 395 17.78 -0.14 -18.59
N LEU A 396 18.88 -0.80 -18.99
CA LEU A 396 19.53 -1.82 -18.19
C LEU A 396 19.97 -1.28 -16.82
N SER A 397 20.71 -0.16 -16.80
CA SER A 397 21.15 0.47 -15.54
C SER A 397 19.99 0.80 -14.59
N SER A 398 18.86 1.27 -15.15
CA SER A 398 17.66 1.59 -14.36
C SER A 398 17.01 0.33 -13.77
N HIS A 399 16.89 -0.76 -14.55
CA HIS A 399 16.35 -2.04 -14.08
C HIS A 399 17.28 -2.73 -13.09
N GLU A 400 18.60 -2.64 -13.29
CA GLU A 400 19.60 -3.16 -12.33
C GLU A 400 19.50 -2.42 -10.99
N ARG A 401 19.33 -1.09 -11.02
CA ARG A 401 19.12 -0.30 -9.80
C ARG A 401 17.85 -0.70 -9.06
N ALA A 402 16.76 -0.95 -9.78
CA ALA A 402 15.53 -1.47 -9.20
C ALA A 402 15.76 -2.85 -8.53
N LEU A 403 16.45 -3.75 -9.23
CA LEU A 403 16.77 -5.09 -8.74
C LEU A 403 17.66 -5.06 -7.49
N GLU A 404 18.64 -4.16 -7.41
CA GLU A 404 19.48 -3.97 -6.22
C GLU A 404 18.64 -3.58 -4.99
N ILE A 405 17.75 -2.61 -5.13
CA ILE A 405 16.85 -2.18 -4.04
C ILE A 405 15.98 -3.35 -3.59
N GLN A 406 15.37 -4.07 -4.53
CA GLN A 406 14.50 -5.20 -4.23
C GLN A 406 15.24 -6.34 -3.54
N LYS A 407 16.46 -6.66 -3.94
CA LYS A 407 17.29 -7.71 -3.29
C LYS A 407 17.60 -7.42 -1.82
N ILE A 408 17.65 -6.14 -1.46
CA ILE A 408 17.88 -5.74 -0.06
C ILE A 408 16.57 -5.78 0.75
N ALA A 409 15.47 -5.38 0.13
CA ALA A 409 14.19 -5.17 0.80
C ALA A 409 13.31 -6.42 0.88
N LEU A 410 13.40 -7.30 -0.12
CA LEU A 410 12.46 -8.38 -0.34
C LEU A 410 13.11 -9.76 -0.15
N PRO A 411 12.33 -10.78 0.24
CA PRO A 411 12.79 -12.16 0.22
C PRO A 411 13.21 -12.59 -1.20
N SER A 412 14.14 -13.54 -1.29
CA SER A 412 14.72 -13.99 -2.57
C SER A 412 13.72 -14.62 -3.55
N ASN A 413 12.54 -15.01 -3.06
CA ASN A 413 11.43 -15.56 -3.84
C ASN A 413 10.30 -14.56 -4.09
N HIS A 414 10.48 -13.26 -3.80
CA HIS A 414 9.41 -12.27 -4.00
C HIS A 414 9.09 -12.07 -5.48
N PRO A 415 7.81 -12.03 -5.90
CA PRO A 415 7.40 -11.88 -7.30
C PRO A 415 7.95 -10.64 -8.01
N ASP A 416 8.14 -9.52 -7.29
CA ASP A 416 8.68 -8.28 -7.86
C ASP A 416 10.13 -8.43 -8.36
N LEU A 417 10.93 -9.27 -7.69
CA LEU A 417 12.27 -9.63 -8.18
C LEU A 417 12.19 -10.29 -9.56
N ALA A 418 11.20 -11.18 -9.75
CA ALA A 418 10.98 -11.82 -11.04
C ALA A 418 10.60 -10.80 -12.13
N GLY A 419 9.82 -9.76 -11.76
CA GLY A 419 9.49 -8.64 -12.65
C GLY A 419 10.73 -7.91 -13.15
N SER A 420 11.65 -7.55 -12.25
CA SER A 420 12.90 -6.85 -12.60
C SER A 420 13.82 -7.74 -13.45
N TYR A 421 13.99 -9.03 -13.13
CA TYR A 421 14.73 -9.96 -13.97
C TYR A 421 14.11 -10.11 -15.37
N ASN A 422 12.77 -10.15 -15.44
CA ASN A 422 12.06 -10.19 -16.71
C ASN A 422 12.35 -8.95 -17.57
N ASN A 423 12.31 -7.75 -17.00
CA ASN A 423 12.60 -6.51 -17.71
C ASN A 423 14.06 -6.45 -18.20
N ILE A 424 15.02 -6.89 -17.39
CA ILE A 424 16.42 -7.04 -17.79
C ILE A 424 16.54 -8.02 -18.98
N GLY A 425 15.82 -9.14 -18.92
CA GLY A 425 15.77 -10.12 -20.02
C GLY A 425 15.24 -9.53 -21.33
N VAL A 426 14.19 -8.68 -21.25
CA VAL A 426 13.64 -7.97 -22.43
C VAL A 426 14.70 -7.05 -23.05
N VAL A 427 15.44 -6.30 -22.23
CA VAL A 427 16.50 -5.41 -22.73
C VAL A 427 17.60 -6.21 -23.42
N TYR A 428 18.12 -7.29 -22.79
CA TYR A 428 19.14 -8.12 -23.39
C TYR A 428 18.69 -8.80 -24.69
N ASN A 429 17.43 -9.24 -24.77
CA ASN A 429 16.90 -9.82 -26.00
C ASN A 429 16.93 -8.81 -27.16
N ASN A 430 16.54 -7.56 -26.91
CA ASN A 430 16.56 -6.50 -27.92
C ASN A 430 17.98 -6.01 -28.28
N MET A 431 18.96 -6.23 -27.39
CA MET A 431 20.38 -6.02 -27.70
C MET A 431 21.00 -7.19 -28.48
N GLY A 432 20.26 -8.29 -28.74
CA GLY A 432 20.78 -9.51 -29.35
C GLY A 432 21.64 -10.38 -28.42
N GLU A 433 21.69 -10.04 -27.11
CA GLU A 433 22.46 -10.79 -26.11
C GLU A 433 21.63 -11.96 -25.55
N TYR A 434 21.25 -12.89 -26.41
CA TYR A 434 20.29 -13.95 -26.14
C TYR A 434 20.63 -14.83 -24.93
N SER A 435 21.90 -15.15 -24.71
CA SER A 435 22.33 -15.95 -23.55
C SER A 435 22.05 -15.25 -22.23
N LYS A 436 22.26 -13.92 -22.16
CA LYS A 436 21.96 -13.12 -20.95
C LYS A 436 20.44 -12.94 -20.79
N ALA A 437 19.71 -12.80 -21.91
CA ALA A 437 18.25 -12.75 -21.88
C ALA A 437 17.65 -14.04 -21.31
N LEU A 438 18.09 -15.21 -21.79
CA LEU A 438 17.66 -16.52 -21.28
C LEU A 438 17.95 -16.65 -19.78
N SER A 439 19.18 -16.35 -19.34
CA SER A 439 19.56 -16.43 -17.92
C SER A 439 18.65 -15.54 -17.03
N SER A 440 18.32 -14.34 -17.51
CA SER A 440 17.44 -13.41 -16.78
C SER A 440 16.01 -13.92 -16.73
N TYR A 441 15.47 -14.42 -17.82
CA TYR A 441 14.12 -14.98 -17.86
C TYR A 441 14.00 -16.30 -17.08
N GLU A 442 15.00 -17.14 -17.11
CA GLU A 442 15.04 -18.37 -16.31
C GLU A 442 15.05 -18.07 -14.82
N ARG A 443 15.81 -17.06 -14.39
CA ARG A 443 15.78 -16.61 -13.00
C ARG A 443 14.42 -16.04 -12.61
N SER A 444 13.78 -15.25 -13.49
CA SER A 444 12.41 -14.78 -13.31
C SER A 444 11.43 -15.95 -13.14
N LEU A 445 11.52 -16.94 -14.04
CA LEU A 445 10.66 -18.13 -14.03
C LEU A 445 10.85 -18.98 -12.76
N GLU A 446 12.07 -19.16 -12.30
CA GLU A 446 12.39 -19.91 -11.08
C GLU A 446 11.73 -19.25 -9.85
N ILE A 447 11.87 -17.93 -9.71
CA ILE A 447 11.24 -17.18 -8.62
C ILE A 447 9.71 -17.33 -8.68
N ARG A 448 9.11 -17.13 -9.87
CA ARG A 448 7.67 -17.25 -10.06
C ARG A 448 7.13 -18.64 -9.74
N LYS A 449 7.85 -19.71 -10.14
CA LYS A 449 7.49 -21.10 -9.79
C LYS A 449 7.48 -21.38 -8.30
N THR A 450 8.32 -20.69 -7.54
CA THR A 450 8.40 -20.87 -6.10
C THR A 450 7.31 -20.06 -5.38
N ALA A 451 6.99 -18.88 -5.89
CA ALA A 451 6.12 -17.92 -5.24
C ALA A 451 4.64 -18.04 -5.64
N LEU A 452 4.35 -18.54 -6.83
CA LEU A 452 3.03 -18.48 -7.44
C LEU A 452 2.46 -19.88 -7.72
N PRO A 453 1.12 -20.03 -7.75
CA PRO A 453 0.46 -21.24 -8.23
C PRO A 453 0.88 -21.59 -9.66
N LEU A 454 0.85 -22.88 -10.00
CA LEU A 454 1.31 -23.40 -11.31
C LEU A 454 0.53 -22.86 -12.52
N ASP A 455 -0.67 -22.36 -12.30
CA ASP A 455 -1.55 -21.77 -13.31
C ASP A 455 -1.59 -20.24 -13.27
N HIS A 456 -0.68 -19.61 -12.52
CA HIS A 456 -0.62 -18.14 -12.46
C HIS A 456 -0.26 -17.53 -13.81
N PRO A 457 -0.98 -16.47 -14.28
CA PRO A 457 -0.74 -15.85 -15.59
C PRO A 457 0.70 -15.38 -15.83
N ASP A 458 1.40 -14.96 -14.79
CA ASP A 458 2.79 -14.49 -14.89
C ASP A 458 3.79 -15.61 -15.25
N LEU A 459 3.49 -16.87 -14.89
CA LEU A 459 4.29 -18.02 -15.35
C LEU A 459 4.20 -18.16 -16.86
N ALA A 460 3.00 -18.00 -17.41
CA ALA A 460 2.80 -18.02 -18.86
C ALA A 460 3.57 -16.88 -19.54
N SER A 461 3.60 -15.69 -18.96
CA SER A 461 4.40 -14.57 -19.46
C SER A 461 5.89 -14.92 -19.53
N SER A 462 6.44 -15.56 -18.50
CA SER A 462 7.84 -16.01 -18.50
C SER A 462 8.11 -17.03 -19.61
N TYR A 463 7.23 -18.02 -19.77
CA TYR A 463 7.36 -19.02 -20.84
C TYR A 463 7.28 -18.37 -22.23
N ASN A 464 6.34 -17.43 -22.43
CA ASN A 464 6.22 -16.72 -23.70
C ASN A 464 7.49 -15.93 -24.02
N ASN A 465 8.10 -15.26 -23.05
CA ASN A 465 9.32 -14.48 -23.27
C ASN A 465 10.53 -15.36 -23.59
N ILE A 466 10.69 -16.50 -22.90
CA ILE A 466 11.71 -17.50 -23.24
C ILE A 466 11.48 -18.05 -24.68
N GLY A 467 10.22 -18.32 -25.05
CA GLY A 467 9.85 -18.72 -26.38
C GLY A 467 10.23 -17.68 -27.43
N SER A 468 10.09 -16.39 -27.13
CA SER A 468 10.49 -15.30 -28.03
C SER A 468 12.00 -15.30 -28.27
N VAL A 469 12.82 -15.47 -27.22
CA VAL A 469 14.28 -15.57 -27.41
C VAL A 469 14.66 -16.72 -28.31
N TYR A 470 14.07 -17.91 -28.12
CA TYR A 470 14.35 -19.06 -29.00
C TYR A 470 13.87 -18.83 -30.43
N ASN A 471 12.74 -18.12 -30.64
CA ASN A 471 12.31 -17.71 -31.99
C ASN A 471 13.33 -16.75 -32.63
N ASP A 472 13.87 -15.78 -31.88
CA ASP A 472 14.87 -14.83 -32.37
C ASP A 472 16.23 -15.52 -32.66
N MET A 473 16.55 -16.61 -31.95
CA MET A 473 17.68 -17.51 -32.22
C MET A 473 17.41 -18.49 -33.37
N SER A 474 16.22 -18.45 -33.99
CA SER A 474 15.77 -19.42 -35.02
C SER A 474 15.65 -20.86 -34.52
N GLU A 475 15.60 -21.08 -33.18
CA GLU A 475 15.37 -22.39 -32.58
C GLU A 475 13.87 -22.69 -32.44
N TYR A 476 13.18 -22.79 -33.57
CA TYR A 476 11.72 -22.80 -33.68
C TYR A 476 11.03 -23.92 -32.89
N SER A 477 11.60 -25.12 -32.84
CA SER A 477 11.04 -26.26 -32.10
C SER A 477 11.00 -25.96 -30.58
N LYS A 478 12.04 -25.32 -30.03
CA LYS A 478 12.06 -24.90 -28.63
C LYS A 478 11.07 -23.75 -28.41
N ALA A 479 11.06 -22.76 -29.31
CA ALA A 479 10.12 -21.65 -29.24
C ALA A 479 8.66 -22.12 -29.15
N LEU A 480 8.28 -23.07 -30.04
CA LEU A 480 6.95 -23.66 -30.07
C LEU A 480 6.59 -24.30 -28.71
N SER A 481 7.48 -25.14 -28.17
CA SER A 481 7.26 -25.82 -26.90
C SER A 481 7.00 -24.83 -25.74
N TYR A 482 7.75 -23.72 -25.71
CA TYR A 482 7.57 -22.69 -24.66
C TYR A 482 6.28 -21.90 -24.87
N TYR A 483 5.90 -21.54 -26.08
CA TYR A 483 4.64 -20.88 -26.38
C TYR A 483 3.40 -21.74 -26.05
N GLU A 484 3.47 -23.05 -26.32
CA GLU A 484 2.40 -23.98 -25.96
C GLU A 484 2.21 -24.05 -24.43
N LYS A 485 3.28 -24.10 -23.64
CA LYS A 485 3.20 -24.02 -22.18
C LYS A 485 2.55 -22.72 -21.72
N ALA A 486 2.90 -21.60 -22.33
CA ALA A 486 2.27 -20.31 -22.02
C ALA A 486 0.77 -20.32 -22.36
N GLN A 487 0.41 -20.86 -23.52
CA GLN A 487 -0.98 -20.96 -23.96
C GLN A 487 -1.83 -21.80 -23.01
N ASP A 488 -1.32 -22.95 -22.56
CA ASP A 488 -2.02 -23.86 -21.66
C ASP A 488 -2.34 -23.20 -20.32
N ILE A 489 -1.41 -22.44 -19.77
CA ILE A 489 -1.62 -21.71 -18.52
C ILE A 489 -2.63 -20.58 -18.73
N TRP A 490 -2.46 -19.72 -19.75
CA TRP A 490 -3.38 -18.61 -19.98
C TRP A 490 -4.81 -19.06 -20.30
N LYS A 491 -5.00 -20.17 -21.00
CA LYS A 491 -6.33 -20.76 -21.25
C LYS A 491 -7.04 -21.19 -19.96
N LYS A 492 -6.28 -21.60 -18.93
CA LYS A 492 -6.85 -22.04 -17.64
C LYS A 492 -7.16 -20.88 -16.72
N SER A 493 -6.33 -19.82 -16.76
CA SER A 493 -6.35 -18.74 -15.78
C SER A 493 -7.07 -17.46 -16.25
N LEU A 494 -7.24 -17.28 -17.55
CA LEU A 494 -7.80 -16.05 -18.12
C LEU A 494 -9.05 -16.31 -18.95
N PRO A 495 -9.96 -15.33 -19.07
CA PRO A 495 -11.09 -15.39 -19.99
C PRO A 495 -10.64 -15.60 -21.44
N SER A 496 -11.44 -16.30 -22.25
CA SER A 496 -11.10 -16.65 -23.63
C SER A 496 -10.84 -15.46 -24.56
N ASN A 497 -11.37 -14.29 -24.25
CA ASN A 497 -11.19 -13.03 -24.96
C ASN A 497 -9.99 -12.20 -24.48
N HIS A 498 -9.21 -12.71 -23.53
CA HIS A 498 -8.07 -11.96 -23.00
C HIS A 498 -6.97 -11.76 -24.07
N PRO A 499 -6.37 -10.54 -24.19
CA PRO A 499 -5.36 -10.23 -25.22
C PRO A 499 -4.17 -11.19 -25.28
N HIS A 500 -3.72 -11.72 -24.14
CA HIS A 500 -2.60 -12.67 -24.09
C HIS A 500 -2.88 -13.99 -24.81
N ILE A 501 -4.14 -14.44 -24.84
CA ILE A 501 -4.52 -15.66 -25.57
C ILE A 501 -4.37 -15.46 -27.07
N ALA A 502 -4.79 -14.31 -27.58
CA ALA A 502 -4.62 -13.94 -28.99
C ALA A 502 -3.13 -13.78 -29.35
N LEU A 503 -2.35 -13.12 -28.47
CA LEU A 503 -0.90 -12.92 -28.65
C LEU A 503 -0.17 -14.26 -28.81
N VAL A 504 -0.32 -15.19 -27.85
CA VAL A 504 0.41 -16.47 -27.89
C VAL A 504 0.00 -17.32 -29.06
N LYS A 505 -1.28 -17.29 -29.47
CA LYS A 505 -1.75 -17.98 -30.68
C LYS A 505 -1.04 -17.44 -31.92
N GLY A 506 -0.93 -16.11 -32.04
CA GLY A 506 -0.17 -15.48 -33.13
C GLY A 506 1.31 -15.89 -33.16
N ASN A 507 1.95 -15.96 -31.97
CA ASN A 507 3.34 -16.41 -31.84
C ASN A 507 3.50 -17.87 -32.30
N ILE A 508 2.60 -18.78 -31.89
CA ILE A 508 2.58 -20.18 -32.30
C ILE A 508 2.41 -20.31 -33.84
N ASP A 509 1.43 -19.60 -34.39
CA ASP A 509 1.14 -19.62 -35.82
C ASP A 509 2.34 -19.11 -36.65
N ASN A 510 3.03 -18.06 -36.14
CA ASN A 510 4.23 -17.53 -36.79
C ASN A 510 5.40 -18.52 -36.78
N VAL A 511 5.66 -19.16 -35.64
CA VAL A 511 6.72 -20.16 -35.52
C VAL A 511 6.44 -21.37 -36.43
N LYS A 512 5.19 -21.89 -36.45
CA LYS A 512 4.79 -23.00 -37.32
C LYS A 512 4.96 -22.69 -38.81
N LYS A 513 4.86 -21.43 -39.23
CA LYS A 513 5.12 -21.03 -40.61
C LYS A 513 6.62 -21.00 -40.98
N LYS A 514 7.49 -20.86 -39.96
CA LYS A 514 8.94 -20.79 -40.10
C LYS A 514 9.62 -22.17 -40.00
N MET A 515 8.93 -23.17 -39.43
CA MET A 515 9.34 -24.59 -39.39
C MET A 515 9.08 -25.30 -40.70
#